data_0d0df3db273061e09ff6ddf53a971d55
#
_entry.id   0d0df3db273061e09ff6ddf53a971d55
#
_cell.length_a   1.000
_cell.length_b   1.000
_cell.length_c   1.000
_cell.angle_alpha   90.00
_cell.angle_beta   90.00
_cell.angle_gamma   90.00
#
_symmetry.space_group_name_H-M   'P 1'
#
loop_
_entity.id
_entity.type
_entity.pdbx_description
1 polymer ?
#
loop_
_entity_poly.entity_id
_entity_poly.type
_entity_poly.pdbx_seq_one_letter_code
_entity_poly.pdbx_strand_id
1 'polypeptide(L)'
;MHPKTLLRIRLFFVLAVLVTFPLQLASAQQKQVVWSANEQPLADQLHGLRSLADDVRAGTTKDLALKIRKLPATENKLRLAVGLAGLSTEGDFGHDTLQEVATMLAETLRERPVPWAEPKDSEAGSKAAAREPAYPYIELASLVRYEHVKASLHDDEQFQAAMARLEEDDRKREHPDFTLKDLSGKPWTFPELRGKGVLVNFWATWCPPCRKEMPDLEALFERFRSKGLVVLGISDEEAAKVEPFIRERKVSFPVLLDPGRKVNEMFVVEGIPKSFVYDREGKLVAQSIDMRTQKQFLEMLAKAGLA
;
A
#
# COMPACT_ATOMS: atom_id res chain seq x y z
N MET A 1 49.94 73.58 -21.96
CA MET A 1 50.97 73.09 -21.00
C MET A 1 50.27 72.29 -19.91
N HIS A 2 50.55 70.94 -19.83
CA HIS A 2 50.04 70.01 -18.84
C HIS A 2 50.71 70.21 -17.47
N PRO A 3 50.07 69.78 -16.40
CA PRO A 3 50.61 68.52 -15.82
C PRO A 3 49.58 67.50 -15.43
N LYS A 4 50.10 66.24 -15.50
CA LYS A 4 49.50 64.96 -15.18
C LYS A 4 49.30 64.80 -13.66
N THR A 5 48.10 64.38 -13.25
CA THR A 5 47.84 63.94 -11.84
C THR A 5 47.68 62.41 -11.86
N LEU A 6 48.66 61.74 -11.18
CA LEU A 6 48.66 60.29 -10.96
C LEU A 6 47.69 59.94 -9.82
N LEU A 7 46.69 59.14 -10.13
CA LEU A 7 45.77 58.55 -9.17
C LEU A 7 46.34 57.23 -8.69
N ARG A 8 46.75 57.19 -7.41
CA ARG A 8 47.23 55.97 -6.73
C ARG A 8 46.04 55.11 -6.31
N ILE A 9 45.83 53.97 -6.98
CA ILE A 9 44.87 52.96 -6.58
C ILE A 9 45.49 52.15 -5.43
N ARG A 10 44.94 52.28 -4.21
CA ARG A 10 45.26 51.41 -3.08
C ARG A 10 44.46 50.10 -3.20
N LEU A 11 45.16 49.01 -3.48
CA LEU A 11 44.63 47.68 -3.54
C LEU A 11 44.43 47.19 -2.08
N PHE A 12 43.17 47.10 -1.62
CA PHE A 12 42.83 46.43 -0.39
C PHE A 12 42.70 44.94 -0.63
N PHE A 13 43.66 44.18 -0.17
CA PHE A 13 43.52 42.72 -0.08
C PHE A 13 42.52 42.39 1.06
N VAL A 14 41.30 42.00 0.69
CA VAL A 14 40.38 41.31 1.62
C VAL A 14 40.74 39.85 1.66
N LEU A 15 41.33 39.46 2.78
CA LEU A 15 41.65 38.06 3.07
C LEU A 15 40.31 37.36 3.43
N ALA A 16 39.67 36.67 2.45
CA ALA A 16 38.52 35.83 2.70
C ALA A 16 38.97 34.53 3.40
N VAL A 17 38.79 34.47 4.71
CA VAL A 17 38.94 33.24 5.47
C VAL A 17 37.77 32.33 5.14
N LEU A 18 38.00 31.37 4.23
CA LEU A 18 37.08 30.26 3.95
C LEU A 18 37.08 29.33 5.19
N VAL A 19 36.10 29.56 6.10
CA VAL A 19 35.78 28.58 7.15
C VAL A 19 35.05 27.43 6.48
N THR A 20 35.78 26.39 6.11
CA THR A 20 35.19 25.12 5.68
C THR A 20 34.62 24.43 6.89
N PHE A 21 33.31 24.64 7.14
CA PHE A 21 32.54 23.76 8.02
C PHE A 21 32.45 22.37 7.34
N PRO A 22 32.96 21.31 7.98
CA PRO A 22 32.66 19.97 7.49
C PRO A 22 31.16 19.74 7.67
N LEU A 23 30.39 19.71 6.58
CA LEU A 23 29.06 19.12 6.56
C LEU A 23 29.23 17.65 6.95
N GLN A 24 29.13 17.34 8.24
CA GLN A 24 28.87 15.98 8.67
C GLN A 24 27.46 15.63 8.24
N LEU A 25 27.33 15.07 7.04
CA LEU A 25 26.19 14.26 6.65
C LEU A 25 26.12 13.11 7.66
N ALA A 26 25.32 13.29 8.71
CA ALA A 26 24.88 12.19 9.54
C ALA A 26 24.02 11.29 8.63
N SER A 27 24.67 10.38 7.91
CA SER A 27 23.98 9.25 7.31
C SER A 27 23.34 8.49 8.46
N ALA A 28 22.02 8.55 8.57
CA ALA A 28 21.28 7.65 9.42
C ALA A 28 21.64 6.24 8.93
N GLN A 29 22.61 5.62 9.58
CA GLN A 29 22.98 4.22 9.31
C GLN A 29 21.75 3.39 9.65
N GLN A 30 21.03 2.98 8.61
CA GLN A 30 20.00 1.95 8.75
C GLN A 30 20.70 0.76 9.40
N LYS A 31 20.37 0.47 10.67
CA LYS A 31 20.92 -0.68 11.39
C LYS A 31 20.65 -1.92 10.54
N GLN A 32 21.69 -2.48 9.97
CA GLN A 32 21.60 -3.71 9.20
C GLN A 32 21.01 -4.80 10.12
N VAL A 33 19.91 -5.42 9.69
CA VAL A 33 19.29 -6.49 10.46
C VAL A 33 20.26 -7.68 10.48
N VAL A 34 20.62 -8.13 11.66
CA VAL A 34 21.47 -9.31 11.85
C VAL A 34 20.54 -10.49 12.18
N TRP A 35 20.47 -11.45 11.27
CA TRP A 35 19.71 -12.68 11.44
C TRP A 35 20.57 -13.75 12.15
N SER A 36 19.98 -14.48 13.08
CA SER A 36 20.63 -15.68 13.64
C SER A 36 20.69 -16.82 12.60
N ALA A 37 21.48 -17.85 12.88
CA ALA A 37 21.60 -19.01 11.99
C ALA A 37 20.25 -19.70 11.68
N ASN A 38 19.30 -19.65 12.61
CA ASN A 38 17.96 -20.22 12.42
C ASN A 38 16.99 -19.26 11.70
N GLU A 39 17.24 -17.95 11.75
CA GLU A 39 16.41 -16.93 11.14
C GLU A 39 16.80 -16.62 9.67
N GLN A 40 18.12 -16.66 9.37
CA GLN A 40 18.63 -16.33 8.03
C GLN A 40 17.94 -17.12 6.91
N PRO A 41 17.79 -18.47 6.99
CA PRO A 41 17.10 -19.20 5.93
C PRO A 41 15.64 -18.81 5.74
N LEU A 42 14.96 -18.37 6.82
CA LEU A 42 13.57 -17.91 6.73
C LEU A 42 13.48 -16.51 6.10
N ALA A 43 14.43 -15.63 6.43
CA ALA A 43 14.53 -14.32 5.80
C ALA A 43 14.82 -14.44 4.30
N ASP A 44 15.73 -15.34 3.89
CA ASP A 44 16.04 -15.59 2.48
C ASP A 44 14.83 -16.14 1.72
N GLN A 45 14.10 -17.09 2.29
CA GLN A 45 12.86 -17.63 1.71
C GLN A 45 11.78 -16.54 1.60
N LEU A 46 11.63 -15.70 2.62
CA LEU A 46 10.69 -14.58 2.62
C LEU A 46 11.00 -13.59 1.49
N HIS A 47 12.26 -13.20 1.33
CA HIS A 47 12.70 -12.31 0.25
C HIS A 47 12.48 -12.93 -1.14
N GLY A 48 12.60 -14.24 -1.26
CA GLY A 48 12.38 -14.97 -2.51
C GLY A 48 10.92 -15.24 -2.87
N LEU A 49 9.95 -15.01 -1.96
CA LEU A 49 8.55 -15.42 -2.17
C LEU A 49 7.92 -14.88 -3.46
N ARG A 50 8.17 -13.61 -3.82
CA ARG A 50 7.62 -13.00 -5.04
C ARG A 50 8.13 -13.61 -6.33
N SER A 51 9.26 -14.33 -6.31
CA SER A 51 9.83 -15.00 -7.48
C SER A 51 9.27 -16.42 -7.70
N LEU A 52 8.53 -16.96 -6.71
CA LEU A 52 7.92 -18.27 -6.83
C LEU A 52 6.65 -18.23 -7.69
N ALA A 53 6.35 -19.34 -8.36
CA ALA A 53 5.07 -19.55 -9.01
C ALA A 53 3.93 -19.56 -7.97
N ASP A 54 2.75 -19.07 -8.35
CA ASP A 54 1.65 -18.81 -7.40
C ASP A 54 1.18 -20.08 -6.66
N ASP A 55 1.19 -21.24 -7.32
CA ASP A 55 0.85 -22.55 -6.75
C ASP A 55 1.85 -23.01 -5.68
N VAL A 56 3.15 -22.75 -5.90
CA VAL A 56 4.22 -23.06 -4.92
C VAL A 56 4.23 -22.03 -3.77
N ARG A 57 3.91 -20.80 -4.09
CA ARG A 57 3.98 -19.66 -3.17
C ARG A 57 3.04 -19.82 -1.98
N ALA A 58 1.82 -20.30 -2.20
CA ALA A 58 0.85 -20.54 -1.13
C ALA A 58 1.37 -21.56 -0.08
N GLY A 59 1.88 -22.71 -0.54
CA GLY A 59 2.48 -23.74 0.33
C GLY A 59 3.69 -23.22 1.09
N THR A 60 4.60 -22.53 0.40
CA THR A 60 5.80 -21.93 1.01
C THR A 60 5.44 -20.89 2.08
N THR A 61 4.42 -20.07 1.85
CA THR A 61 3.93 -19.07 2.81
C THR A 61 3.42 -19.77 4.10
N LYS A 62 2.62 -20.85 3.96
CA LYS A 62 2.13 -21.62 5.10
C LYS A 62 3.28 -22.26 5.89
N ASP A 63 4.24 -22.87 5.20
CA ASP A 63 5.42 -23.46 5.82
C ASP A 63 6.28 -22.45 6.57
N LEU A 64 6.46 -21.25 6.00
CA LEU A 64 7.15 -20.15 6.66
C LEU A 64 6.42 -19.70 7.93
N ALA A 65 5.09 -19.54 7.88
CA ALA A 65 4.30 -19.18 9.05
C ALA A 65 4.51 -20.19 10.20
N LEU A 66 4.44 -21.49 9.90
CA LEU A 66 4.68 -22.55 10.88
C LEU A 66 6.10 -22.53 11.47
N LYS A 67 7.11 -22.21 10.65
CA LYS A 67 8.51 -22.11 11.10
C LYS A 67 8.76 -20.87 11.95
N ILE A 68 8.22 -19.70 11.54
CA ILE A 68 8.34 -18.44 12.27
C ILE A 68 7.69 -18.55 13.66
N ARG A 69 6.56 -19.21 13.79
CA ARG A 69 5.90 -19.46 15.08
C ARG A 69 6.84 -20.14 16.11
N LYS A 70 7.73 -21.02 15.65
CA LYS A 70 8.66 -21.76 16.52
C LYS A 70 9.90 -20.95 16.92
N LEU A 71 10.12 -19.77 16.37
CA LEU A 71 11.24 -18.91 16.74
C LEU A 71 11.04 -18.34 18.15
N PRO A 72 12.14 -18.04 18.88
CA PRO A 72 12.08 -17.26 20.12
C PRO A 72 11.42 -15.90 19.90
N ALA A 73 10.78 -15.36 20.94
CA ALA A 73 10.08 -14.07 20.92
C ALA A 73 11.05 -12.87 20.80
N THR A 74 11.66 -12.70 19.64
CA THR A 74 12.63 -11.67 19.32
C THR A 74 12.05 -10.60 18.39
N GLU A 75 12.75 -9.48 18.24
CA GLU A 75 12.41 -8.45 17.25
C GLU A 75 12.47 -9.03 15.83
N ASN A 76 13.40 -9.94 15.56
CA ASN A 76 13.53 -10.59 14.26
C ASN A 76 12.32 -11.49 13.94
N LYS A 77 11.80 -12.25 14.94
CA LYS A 77 10.55 -13.00 14.77
C LYS A 77 9.41 -12.07 14.33
N LEU A 78 9.26 -10.93 15.00
CA LEU A 78 8.24 -9.94 14.65
C LEU A 78 8.44 -9.39 13.22
N ARG A 79 9.68 -9.06 12.83
CA ARG A 79 10.00 -8.60 11.47
C ARG A 79 9.62 -9.63 10.40
N LEU A 80 9.97 -10.89 10.64
CA LEU A 80 9.61 -11.99 9.73
C LEU A 80 8.09 -12.20 9.67
N ALA A 81 7.41 -12.14 10.81
CA ALA A 81 5.96 -12.31 10.89
C ALA A 81 5.19 -11.22 10.14
N VAL A 82 5.56 -9.96 10.35
CA VAL A 82 4.96 -8.81 9.67
C VAL A 82 5.24 -8.83 8.17
N GLY A 83 6.49 -9.13 7.79
CA GLY A 83 6.86 -9.24 6.38
C GLY A 83 6.12 -10.36 5.66
N LEU A 84 5.90 -11.51 6.33
CA LEU A 84 5.14 -12.62 5.75
C LEU A 84 3.65 -12.27 5.64
N ALA A 85 3.07 -11.61 6.64
CA ALA A 85 1.68 -11.16 6.60
C ALA A 85 1.42 -10.24 5.40
N GLY A 86 2.25 -9.21 5.21
CA GLY A 86 2.12 -8.28 4.07
C GLY A 86 2.28 -8.96 2.71
N LEU A 87 3.10 -10.02 2.60
CA LEU A 87 3.24 -10.75 1.33
C LEU A 87 2.14 -11.79 1.09
N SER A 88 1.43 -12.21 2.13
CA SER A 88 0.41 -13.28 2.05
C SER A 88 -0.88 -12.85 1.35
N THR A 89 -1.08 -11.54 1.16
CA THR A 89 -2.27 -10.97 0.50
C THR A 89 -2.03 -10.60 -0.97
N GLU A 90 -0.80 -10.81 -1.48
CA GLU A 90 -0.44 -10.58 -2.87
C GLU A 90 -0.80 -11.78 -3.78
N GLY A 91 -2.05 -12.22 -3.78
CA GLY A 91 -2.53 -13.33 -4.60
C GLY A 91 -3.56 -14.22 -3.88
N ASP A 92 -3.94 -15.33 -4.51
CA ASP A 92 -4.88 -16.33 -3.95
C ASP A 92 -4.10 -17.46 -3.28
N PHE A 93 -3.84 -17.34 -1.99
CA PHE A 93 -3.14 -18.38 -1.21
C PHE A 93 -4.07 -19.30 -0.45
N GLY A 94 -5.37 -19.08 -0.55
CA GLY A 94 -6.39 -19.85 0.13
C GLY A 94 -6.54 -19.51 1.61
N HIS A 95 -7.76 -19.71 2.12
CA HIS A 95 -8.14 -19.35 3.49
C HIS A 95 -7.27 -20.02 4.55
N ASP A 96 -6.89 -21.30 4.39
CA ASP A 96 -6.08 -22.02 5.38
C ASP A 96 -4.68 -21.45 5.54
N THR A 97 -4.05 -21.00 4.43
CA THR A 97 -2.75 -20.33 4.48
C THR A 97 -2.85 -18.98 5.19
N LEU A 98 -3.86 -18.17 4.84
CA LEU A 98 -4.09 -16.88 5.48
C LEU A 98 -4.44 -17.03 6.97
N GLN A 99 -5.19 -18.07 7.35
CA GLN A 99 -5.48 -18.39 8.74
C GLN A 99 -4.21 -18.71 9.52
N GLU A 100 -3.28 -19.48 8.95
CA GLU A 100 -2.01 -19.81 9.60
C GLU A 100 -1.12 -18.57 9.76
N VAL A 101 -1.08 -17.67 8.75
CA VAL A 101 -0.37 -16.41 8.82
C VAL A 101 -0.96 -15.48 9.90
N ALA A 102 -2.29 -15.37 9.97
CA ALA A 102 -2.95 -14.57 11.01
C ALA A 102 -2.68 -15.12 12.41
N THR A 103 -2.71 -16.45 12.55
CA THR A 103 -2.39 -17.13 13.82
C THR A 103 -0.94 -16.85 14.23
N MET A 104 0.02 -16.98 13.31
CA MET A 104 1.44 -16.68 13.53
C MET A 104 1.63 -15.23 13.98
N LEU A 105 1.02 -14.26 13.30
CA LEU A 105 1.17 -12.85 13.63
C LEU A 105 0.51 -12.54 14.99
N ALA A 106 -0.67 -13.06 15.27
CA ALA A 106 -1.37 -12.88 16.55
C ALA A 106 -0.56 -13.44 17.74
N GLU A 107 0.00 -14.64 17.60
CA GLU A 107 0.87 -15.22 18.63
C GLU A 107 2.15 -14.40 18.83
N THR A 108 2.77 -13.96 17.74
CA THR A 108 3.97 -13.10 17.78
C THR A 108 3.72 -11.79 18.52
N LEU A 109 2.58 -11.12 18.24
CA LEU A 109 2.18 -9.89 18.92
C LEU A 109 1.84 -10.10 20.39
N ARG A 110 1.27 -11.25 20.76
CA ARG A 110 1.02 -11.61 22.16
C ARG A 110 2.32 -11.84 22.92
N GLU A 111 3.29 -12.55 22.31
CA GLU A 111 4.60 -12.82 22.92
C GLU A 111 5.46 -11.55 23.03
N ARG A 112 5.34 -10.65 22.07
CA ARG A 112 6.10 -9.41 21.99
C ARG A 112 5.20 -8.25 21.52
N PRO A 113 4.44 -7.62 22.42
CA PRO A 113 3.64 -6.45 22.09
C PRO A 113 4.51 -5.30 21.55
N VAL A 114 3.98 -4.59 20.56
CA VAL A 114 4.63 -3.42 19.96
C VAL A 114 4.06 -2.16 20.62
N PRO A 115 4.89 -1.14 20.93
CA PRO A 115 4.36 0.13 21.38
C PRO A 115 3.40 0.76 20.37
N TRP A 116 2.48 1.60 20.85
CA TRP A 116 1.63 2.41 19.98
C TRP A 116 2.49 3.24 19.01
N ALA A 117 1.97 3.48 17.82
CA ALA A 117 2.67 4.32 16.86
C ALA A 117 2.72 5.78 17.36
N GLU A 118 3.86 6.42 17.13
CA GLU A 118 3.99 7.86 17.39
C GLU A 118 3.11 8.62 16.38
N PRO A 119 2.35 9.64 16.81
CA PRO A 119 1.57 10.48 15.90
C PRO A 119 2.47 11.11 14.82
N LYS A 120 2.06 11.02 13.56
CA LYS A 120 2.87 11.55 12.43
C LYS A 120 3.06 13.06 12.45
N ASP A 121 2.18 13.82 13.09
CA ASP A 121 2.22 15.28 13.20
C ASP A 121 1.81 15.72 14.60
N SER A 122 2.69 15.57 15.58
CA SER A 122 2.52 16.28 16.86
C SER A 122 2.99 17.72 16.70
N GLU A 123 2.16 18.60 16.16
CA GLU A 123 2.26 20.00 16.53
C GLU A 123 2.11 20.11 18.06
N ALA A 124 3.14 20.56 18.72
CA ALA A 124 3.16 20.74 20.15
C ALA A 124 2.03 21.70 20.55
N GLY A 125 0.89 21.16 21.01
CA GLY A 125 -0.27 21.95 21.45
C GLY A 125 -1.65 21.41 21.05
N SER A 126 -1.76 20.35 20.24
CA SER A 126 -3.06 19.75 19.91
C SER A 126 -3.55 18.86 21.05
N LYS A 127 -4.83 19.06 21.46
CA LYS A 127 -5.56 18.18 22.38
C LYS A 127 -5.34 16.72 22.00
N ALA A 128 -4.98 15.89 22.98
CA ALA A 128 -4.72 14.44 22.92
C ALA A 128 -5.15 13.78 21.60
N ALA A 129 -4.23 13.73 20.63
CA ALA A 129 -4.44 12.91 19.44
C ALA A 129 -4.66 11.48 19.91
N ALA A 130 -5.71 10.83 19.42
CA ALA A 130 -5.97 9.43 19.72
C ALA A 130 -4.71 8.63 19.35
N ARG A 131 -4.29 7.70 20.23
CA ARG A 131 -3.14 6.85 19.97
C ARG A 131 -3.42 6.03 18.73
N GLU A 132 -2.47 6.04 17.77
CA GLU A 132 -2.55 5.23 16.56
C GLU A 132 -2.07 3.80 16.86
N PRO A 133 -2.81 2.75 16.45
CA PRO A 133 -2.33 1.38 16.57
C PRO A 133 -1.10 1.18 15.69
N ALA A 134 -0.12 0.42 16.20
CA ALA A 134 1.08 0.12 15.45
C ALA A 134 0.76 -0.73 14.21
N TYR A 135 1.52 -0.54 13.12
CA TYR A 135 1.33 -1.20 11.84
C TYR A 135 1.09 -2.72 11.91
N PRO A 136 1.80 -3.52 12.75
CA PRO A 136 1.54 -4.96 12.84
C PRO A 136 0.12 -5.32 13.30
N TYR A 137 -0.52 -4.49 14.12
CA TYR A 137 -1.91 -4.70 14.53
C TYR A 137 -2.89 -4.33 13.42
N ILE A 138 -2.58 -3.29 12.62
CA ILE A 138 -3.38 -2.92 11.45
C ILE A 138 -3.32 -4.04 10.40
N GLU A 139 -2.14 -4.62 10.19
CA GLU A 139 -1.94 -5.75 9.27
C GLU A 139 -2.78 -6.97 9.69
N LEU A 140 -2.72 -7.35 10.97
CA LEU A 140 -3.54 -8.44 11.51
C LEU A 140 -5.03 -8.15 11.39
N ALA A 141 -5.45 -6.93 11.74
CA ALA A 141 -6.84 -6.50 11.64
C ALA A 141 -7.35 -6.54 10.18
N SER A 142 -6.49 -6.18 9.21
CA SER A 142 -6.80 -6.25 7.77
C SER A 142 -7.05 -7.69 7.33
N LEU A 143 -6.21 -8.64 7.74
CA LEU A 143 -6.43 -10.06 7.47
C LEU A 143 -7.76 -10.55 8.06
N VAL A 144 -8.05 -10.20 9.32
CA VAL A 144 -9.30 -10.61 9.98
C VAL A 144 -10.53 -10.02 9.28
N ARG A 145 -10.48 -8.72 8.96
CA ARG A 145 -11.64 -8.00 8.41
C ARG A 145 -11.93 -8.35 6.95
N TYR A 146 -10.89 -8.43 6.12
CA TYR A 146 -11.07 -8.53 4.66
C TYR A 146 -10.85 -9.94 4.11
N GLU A 147 -10.05 -10.78 4.78
CA GLU A 147 -9.86 -12.19 4.41
C GLU A 147 -10.66 -13.15 5.28
N HIS A 148 -11.44 -12.63 6.24
CA HIS A 148 -12.34 -13.38 7.11
C HIS A 148 -11.67 -14.50 7.93
N VAL A 149 -10.39 -14.35 8.24
CA VAL A 149 -9.65 -15.23 9.14
C VAL A 149 -9.88 -14.84 10.60
N LYS A 150 -9.48 -15.71 11.53
CA LYS A 150 -9.62 -15.49 12.98
C LYS A 150 -8.28 -15.13 13.60
N ALA A 151 -8.30 -14.21 14.58
CA ALA A 151 -7.14 -13.90 15.41
C ALA A 151 -7.50 -14.04 16.91
N SER A 152 -6.54 -14.49 17.69
CA SER A 152 -6.71 -14.69 19.14
C SER A 152 -6.27 -13.48 19.96
N LEU A 153 -6.43 -12.25 19.42
CA LEU A 153 -6.08 -10.97 20.07
C LEU A 153 -7.31 -10.07 20.28
N HIS A 154 -8.52 -10.64 20.34
CA HIS A 154 -9.76 -9.87 20.47
C HIS A 154 -9.81 -8.96 21.72
N ASP A 155 -9.07 -9.30 22.79
CA ASP A 155 -9.01 -8.51 24.03
C ASP A 155 -7.84 -7.47 24.03
N ASP A 156 -7.02 -7.42 22.99
CA ASP A 156 -5.90 -6.47 22.89
C ASP A 156 -6.37 -5.09 22.43
N GLU A 157 -6.03 -4.05 23.19
CA GLU A 157 -6.47 -2.66 22.94
C GLU A 157 -6.01 -2.14 21.57
N GLN A 158 -4.78 -2.45 21.12
CA GLN A 158 -4.30 -1.99 19.83
C GLN A 158 -4.98 -2.73 18.67
N PHE A 159 -5.26 -4.01 18.85
CA PHE A 159 -6.02 -4.77 17.84
C PHE A 159 -7.45 -4.24 17.72
N GLN A 160 -8.12 -3.96 18.84
CA GLN A 160 -9.46 -3.33 18.82
C GLN A 160 -9.43 -1.94 18.16
N ALA A 161 -8.43 -1.12 18.46
CA ALA A 161 -8.24 0.18 17.85
C ALA A 161 -7.98 0.05 16.33
N ALA A 162 -7.19 -0.94 15.90
CA ALA A 162 -6.95 -1.21 14.49
C ALA A 162 -8.25 -1.64 13.76
N MET A 163 -9.06 -2.51 14.37
CA MET A 163 -10.37 -2.89 13.82
C MET A 163 -11.30 -1.69 13.68
N ALA A 164 -11.38 -0.82 14.71
CA ALA A 164 -12.19 0.38 14.69
C ALA A 164 -11.72 1.39 13.64
N ARG A 165 -10.39 1.54 13.45
CA ARG A 165 -9.81 2.35 12.38
C ARG A 165 -10.23 1.85 11.00
N LEU A 166 -10.09 0.55 10.74
CA LEU A 166 -10.48 -0.02 9.43
C LEU A 166 -11.98 0.13 9.17
N GLU A 167 -12.81 0.05 10.21
CA GLU A 167 -14.25 0.30 10.09
C GLU A 167 -14.57 1.77 9.77
N GLU A 168 -13.86 2.71 10.37
CA GLU A 168 -13.98 4.13 10.02
C GLU A 168 -13.52 4.41 8.59
N ASP A 169 -12.44 3.77 8.17
CA ASP A 169 -11.94 3.90 6.80
C ASP A 169 -12.92 3.31 5.78
N ASP A 170 -13.60 2.20 6.10
CA ASP A 170 -14.68 1.67 5.25
C ASP A 170 -15.83 2.65 5.12
N ARG A 171 -16.24 3.32 6.22
CA ARG A 171 -17.30 4.36 6.19
C ARG A 171 -16.93 5.54 5.27
N LYS A 172 -15.66 5.98 5.25
CA LYS A 172 -15.19 7.02 4.33
C LYS A 172 -15.33 6.62 2.86
N ARG A 173 -15.23 5.33 2.58
CA ARG A 173 -15.30 4.74 1.22
C ARG A 173 -16.72 4.38 0.77
N GLU A 174 -17.73 4.44 1.65
CA GLU A 174 -19.10 4.04 1.30
C GLU A 174 -19.73 4.92 0.23
N HIS A 175 -19.44 6.23 0.25
CA HIS A 175 -20.05 7.21 -0.65
C HIS A 175 -19.01 8.16 -1.24
N PRO A 176 -18.08 7.67 -2.09
CA PRO A 176 -17.06 8.54 -2.64
C PRO A 176 -17.69 9.57 -3.58
N ASP A 177 -17.25 10.82 -3.45
CA ASP A 177 -17.67 11.92 -4.31
C ASP A 177 -16.42 12.60 -4.89
N PHE A 178 -16.08 12.24 -6.12
CA PHE A 178 -14.96 12.82 -6.84
C PHE A 178 -15.22 12.92 -8.32
N THR A 179 -14.49 13.81 -8.97
CA THR A 179 -14.38 13.91 -10.42
C THR A 179 -12.91 13.97 -10.79
N LEU A 180 -12.47 13.02 -11.61
CA LEU A 180 -11.14 13.02 -12.23
C LEU A 180 -11.25 12.96 -13.73
N LYS A 181 -10.20 13.41 -14.44
CA LYS A 181 -10.10 13.28 -15.90
C LYS A 181 -9.29 12.04 -16.25
N ASP A 182 -9.73 11.36 -17.33
CA ASP A 182 -8.92 10.32 -17.94
C ASP A 182 -7.83 10.92 -18.85
N LEU A 183 -6.98 10.05 -19.40
CA LEU A 183 -5.89 10.45 -20.29
C LEU A 183 -6.36 11.18 -21.57
N SER A 184 -7.63 11.04 -21.97
CA SER A 184 -8.21 11.79 -23.09
C SER A 184 -8.76 13.16 -22.68
N GLY A 185 -8.77 13.47 -21.39
CA GLY A 185 -9.35 14.68 -20.82
C GLY A 185 -10.85 14.58 -20.50
N LYS A 186 -11.48 13.43 -20.73
CA LYS A 186 -12.89 13.20 -20.40
C LYS A 186 -13.05 13.14 -18.88
N PRO A 187 -14.00 13.91 -18.28
CA PRO A 187 -14.29 13.81 -16.86
C PRO A 187 -15.07 12.54 -16.54
N TRP A 188 -14.76 11.96 -15.37
CA TRP A 188 -15.46 10.85 -14.76
C TRP A 188 -15.86 11.27 -13.35
N THR A 189 -17.18 11.40 -13.13
CA THR A 189 -17.79 11.77 -11.84
C THR A 189 -18.36 10.52 -11.20
N PHE A 190 -17.84 10.11 -10.05
CA PHE A 190 -18.22 8.83 -9.42
C PHE A 190 -19.73 8.71 -9.14
N PRO A 191 -20.43 9.72 -8.57
CA PRO A 191 -21.88 9.65 -8.36
C PRO A 191 -22.72 9.42 -9.62
N GLU A 192 -22.22 9.79 -10.81
CA GLU A 192 -22.91 9.59 -12.10
C GLU A 192 -22.82 8.14 -12.59
N LEU A 193 -22.04 7.28 -11.95
CA LEU A 193 -21.88 5.87 -12.31
C LEU A 193 -22.95 4.97 -11.68
N ARG A 194 -23.93 5.52 -10.96
CA ARG A 194 -25.06 4.73 -10.47
C ARG A 194 -25.76 3.97 -11.59
N GLY A 195 -26.19 2.74 -11.31
CA GLY A 195 -26.72 1.81 -12.32
C GLY A 195 -25.62 0.94 -12.95
N LYS A 196 -24.33 1.19 -12.65
CA LYS A 196 -23.18 0.39 -13.09
C LYS A 196 -22.54 -0.31 -11.90
N GLY A 197 -21.99 -1.50 -12.13
CA GLY A 197 -20.98 -2.03 -11.21
C GLY A 197 -19.65 -1.31 -11.46
N VAL A 198 -19.01 -0.81 -10.42
CA VAL A 198 -17.77 -0.02 -10.56
C VAL A 198 -16.64 -0.70 -9.81
N LEU A 199 -15.54 -0.96 -10.51
CA LEU A 199 -14.28 -1.38 -9.91
C LEU A 199 -13.30 -0.19 -9.98
N VAL A 200 -12.92 0.33 -8.82
CA VAL A 200 -11.87 1.35 -8.68
C VAL A 200 -10.59 0.65 -8.28
N ASN A 201 -9.52 0.83 -9.06
CA ASN A 201 -8.20 0.25 -8.79
C ASN A 201 -7.14 1.35 -8.71
N PHE A 202 -6.42 1.42 -7.60
CA PHE A 202 -5.29 2.33 -7.41
C PHE A 202 -3.99 1.62 -7.75
N TRP A 203 -3.18 2.24 -8.61
CA TRP A 203 -1.99 1.61 -9.17
C TRP A 203 -0.91 2.63 -9.58
N ALA A 204 0.31 2.15 -9.91
CA ALA A 204 1.37 2.96 -10.50
C ALA A 204 2.22 2.14 -11.47
N THR A 205 2.91 2.83 -12.39
CA THR A 205 3.77 2.20 -13.41
C THR A 205 4.96 1.46 -12.81
N TRP A 206 5.47 1.94 -11.69
CA TRP A 206 6.61 1.36 -10.95
C TRP A 206 6.24 0.21 -10.01
N CYS A 207 4.95 -0.06 -9.80
CA CYS A 207 4.45 -1.07 -8.86
C CYS A 207 4.40 -2.48 -9.50
N PRO A 208 5.29 -3.43 -9.14
CA PRO A 208 5.31 -4.74 -9.77
C PRO A 208 4.02 -5.56 -9.61
N PRO A 209 3.38 -5.66 -8.41
CA PRO A 209 2.12 -6.38 -8.27
C PRO A 209 0.98 -5.71 -9.05
N CYS A 210 0.93 -4.37 -9.14
CA CYS A 210 -0.05 -3.67 -9.97
C CYS A 210 0.08 -4.06 -11.46
N ARG A 211 1.33 -4.15 -11.93
CA ARG A 211 1.62 -4.56 -13.31
C ARG A 211 1.23 -6.02 -13.59
N LYS A 212 1.28 -6.87 -12.57
CA LYS A 212 0.91 -8.29 -12.66
C LYS A 212 -0.62 -8.47 -12.78
N GLU A 213 -1.42 -7.70 -12.03
CA GLU A 213 -2.89 -7.81 -12.06
C GLU A 213 -3.57 -7.07 -13.23
N MET A 214 -2.88 -6.11 -13.86
CA MET A 214 -3.47 -5.27 -14.92
C MET A 214 -4.03 -6.05 -16.12
N PRO A 215 -3.40 -7.12 -16.64
CA PRO A 215 -4.00 -7.95 -17.67
C PRO A 215 -5.33 -8.62 -17.26
N ASP A 216 -5.45 -8.99 -15.98
CA ASP A 216 -6.67 -9.57 -15.44
C ASP A 216 -7.79 -8.53 -15.38
N LEU A 217 -7.47 -7.31 -14.96
CA LEU A 217 -8.41 -6.18 -14.97
C LEU A 217 -8.90 -5.84 -16.39
N GLU A 218 -8.00 -5.85 -17.36
CA GLU A 218 -8.35 -5.65 -18.78
C GLU A 218 -9.28 -6.74 -19.29
N ALA A 219 -8.96 -8.00 -19.04
CA ALA A 219 -9.79 -9.13 -19.44
C ALA A 219 -11.20 -9.06 -18.80
N LEU A 220 -11.30 -8.65 -17.55
CA LEU A 220 -12.57 -8.47 -16.85
C LEU A 220 -13.36 -7.29 -17.42
N PHE A 221 -12.70 -6.16 -17.69
CA PHE A 221 -13.34 -5.02 -18.34
C PHE A 221 -13.93 -5.42 -19.69
N GLU A 222 -13.15 -6.05 -20.57
CA GLU A 222 -13.62 -6.51 -21.87
C GLU A 222 -14.81 -7.48 -21.77
N ARG A 223 -14.78 -8.40 -20.80
CA ARG A 223 -15.84 -9.40 -20.58
C ARG A 223 -17.14 -8.80 -20.07
N PHE A 224 -17.06 -7.80 -19.19
CA PHE A 224 -18.23 -7.33 -18.43
C PHE A 224 -18.69 -5.90 -18.77
N ARG A 225 -17.96 -5.11 -19.59
CA ARG A 225 -18.37 -3.74 -19.98
C ARG A 225 -19.76 -3.69 -20.60
N SER A 226 -20.12 -4.67 -21.43
CA SER A 226 -21.46 -4.74 -22.02
C SER A 226 -22.55 -5.12 -21.00
N LYS A 227 -22.16 -5.72 -19.88
CA LYS A 227 -23.05 -6.03 -18.75
C LYS A 227 -23.12 -4.89 -17.71
N GLY A 228 -22.43 -3.79 -17.96
CA GLY A 228 -22.48 -2.59 -17.14
C GLY A 228 -21.32 -2.46 -16.14
N LEU A 229 -20.22 -3.18 -16.30
CA LEU A 229 -18.99 -2.93 -15.52
C LEU A 229 -18.28 -1.67 -16.03
N VAL A 230 -17.88 -0.83 -15.10
CA VAL A 230 -16.90 0.26 -15.28
C VAL A 230 -15.67 -0.07 -14.45
N VAL A 231 -14.50 -0.03 -15.07
CA VAL A 231 -13.20 -0.10 -14.38
C VAL A 231 -12.55 1.26 -14.43
N LEU A 232 -12.17 1.80 -13.29
CA LEU A 232 -11.45 3.07 -13.16
C LEU A 232 -10.05 2.78 -12.58
N GLY A 233 -9.01 2.84 -13.41
CA GLY A 233 -7.63 2.74 -12.94
C GLY A 233 -7.14 4.13 -12.51
N ILE A 234 -6.89 4.36 -11.23
CA ILE A 234 -6.45 5.67 -10.71
C ILE A 234 -4.95 5.61 -10.40
N SER A 235 -4.20 6.56 -10.98
CA SER A 235 -2.76 6.73 -10.71
C SER A 235 -2.47 8.15 -10.24
N ASP A 236 -1.57 8.29 -9.26
CA ASP A 236 -1.06 9.58 -8.78
C ASP A 236 0.15 10.08 -9.58
N GLU A 237 0.54 9.36 -10.64
CA GLU A 237 1.63 9.74 -11.53
C GLU A 237 1.15 10.72 -12.61
N GLU A 238 2.11 11.46 -13.16
CA GLU A 238 1.88 12.36 -14.29
C GLU A 238 1.57 11.62 -15.60
N ALA A 239 0.75 12.21 -16.44
CA ALA A 239 0.35 11.65 -17.74
C ALA A 239 1.53 11.18 -18.59
N ALA A 240 2.64 11.92 -18.58
CA ALA A 240 3.84 11.60 -19.34
C ALA A 240 4.46 10.22 -18.99
N LYS A 241 4.23 9.72 -17.77
CA LYS A 241 4.65 8.37 -17.34
C LYS A 241 3.58 7.32 -17.63
N VAL A 242 2.32 7.68 -17.41
CA VAL A 242 1.19 6.76 -17.50
C VAL A 242 0.84 6.42 -18.94
N GLU A 243 0.76 7.40 -19.86
CA GLU A 243 0.35 7.20 -21.25
C GLU A 243 1.19 6.18 -22.03
N PRO A 244 2.55 6.24 -22.02
CA PRO A 244 3.36 5.24 -22.73
C PRO A 244 3.13 3.84 -22.20
N PHE A 245 3.01 3.70 -20.88
CA PHE A 245 2.78 2.43 -20.21
C PHE A 245 1.43 1.80 -20.62
N ILE A 246 0.34 2.56 -20.55
CA ILE A 246 -1.00 2.12 -20.92
C ILE A 246 -1.07 1.70 -22.40
N ARG A 247 -0.46 2.48 -23.27
CA ARG A 247 -0.39 2.17 -24.72
C ARG A 247 0.39 0.90 -24.98
N GLU A 248 1.55 0.70 -24.35
CA GLU A 248 2.34 -0.52 -24.46
C GLU A 248 1.57 -1.75 -24.00
N ARG A 249 0.85 -1.63 -22.88
CA ARG A 249 0.07 -2.70 -22.26
C ARG A 249 -1.30 -2.91 -22.89
N LYS A 250 -1.71 -2.06 -23.83
CA LYS A 250 -3.00 -2.11 -24.53
C LYS A 250 -4.19 -2.09 -23.55
N VAL A 251 -4.08 -1.31 -22.47
CA VAL A 251 -5.17 -1.11 -21.53
C VAL A 251 -6.24 -0.25 -22.14
N SER A 252 -7.50 -0.71 -22.12
CA SER A 252 -8.64 -0.06 -22.76
C SER A 252 -9.66 0.51 -21.77
N PHE A 253 -9.61 0.11 -20.50
CA PHE A 253 -10.45 0.74 -19.47
C PHE A 253 -9.96 2.17 -19.13
N PRO A 254 -10.86 3.05 -18.64
CA PRO A 254 -10.52 4.40 -18.22
C PRO A 254 -9.40 4.47 -17.18
N VAL A 255 -8.35 5.22 -17.50
CA VAL A 255 -7.24 5.49 -16.59
C VAL A 255 -7.28 6.96 -16.20
N LEU A 256 -7.49 7.23 -14.92
CA LEU A 256 -7.69 8.55 -14.33
C LEU A 256 -6.42 9.00 -13.63
N LEU A 257 -6.16 10.32 -13.65
CA LEU A 257 -5.00 10.91 -13.01
C LEU A 257 -5.38 11.67 -11.74
N ASP A 258 -4.69 11.35 -10.64
CA ASP A 258 -4.83 12.00 -9.32
C ASP A 258 -3.47 12.49 -8.79
N PRO A 259 -2.75 13.38 -9.51
CA PRO A 259 -1.39 13.80 -9.15
C PRO A 259 -1.31 14.51 -7.79
N GLY A 260 -2.43 15.05 -7.33
CA GLY A 260 -2.56 15.66 -5.99
C GLY A 260 -2.95 14.69 -4.90
N ARG A 261 -3.11 13.39 -5.19
CA ARG A 261 -3.50 12.31 -4.26
C ARG A 261 -4.82 12.53 -3.49
N LYS A 262 -5.67 13.46 -3.91
CA LYS A 262 -6.93 13.80 -3.21
C LYS A 262 -7.90 12.62 -3.15
N VAL A 263 -8.00 11.88 -4.25
CA VAL A 263 -8.86 10.69 -4.30
C VAL A 263 -8.16 9.51 -3.59
N ASN A 264 -6.84 9.38 -3.70
CA ASN A 264 -6.06 8.44 -2.89
C ASN A 264 -6.30 8.66 -1.38
N GLU A 265 -6.26 9.91 -0.92
CA GLU A 265 -6.52 10.28 0.49
C GLU A 265 -7.96 10.02 0.90
N MET A 266 -8.94 10.35 0.04
CA MET A 266 -10.37 10.07 0.26
C MET A 266 -10.60 8.57 0.48
N PHE A 267 -9.92 7.72 -0.29
CA PHE A 267 -10.02 6.27 -0.17
C PHE A 267 -9.09 5.67 0.89
N VAL A 268 -8.31 6.51 1.58
CA VAL A 268 -7.31 6.08 2.58
C VAL A 268 -6.39 5.01 1.98
N VAL A 269 -5.81 5.29 0.81
CA VAL A 269 -4.89 4.37 0.10
C VAL A 269 -3.49 4.57 0.64
N GLU A 270 -3.06 3.68 1.52
CA GLU A 270 -1.70 3.66 2.11
C GLU A 270 -0.72 2.79 1.31
N GLY A 271 -1.24 1.83 0.52
CA GLY A 271 -0.45 0.92 -0.32
C GLY A 271 -1.17 0.58 -1.62
N ILE A 272 -0.42 0.17 -2.65
CA ILE A 272 -0.92 -0.23 -3.96
C ILE A 272 -0.34 -1.60 -4.39
N PRO A 273 -1.12 -2.40 -5.16
CA PRO A 273 -2.46 -2.10 -5.69
C PRO A 273 -3.55 -2.14 -4.62
N LYS A 274 -4.61 -1.38 -4.82
CA LYS A 274 -5.79 -1.40 -3.94
C LYS A 274 -7.05 -1.32 -4.79
N SER A 275 -7.99 -2.24 -4.58
CA SER A 275 -9.22 -2.30 -5.37
C SER A 275 -10.47 -2.22 -4.50
N PHE A 276 -11.47 -1.50 -5.00
CA PHE A 276 -12.78 -1.34 -4.39
C PHE A 276 -13.86 -1.64 -5.43
N VAL A 277 -14.87 -2.43 -5.05
CA VAL A 277 -15.98 -2.79 -5.94
C VAL A 277 -17.29 -2.28 -5.35
N TYR A 278 -18.00 -1.52 -6.17
CA TYR A 278 -19.30 -0.96 -5.87
C TYR A 278 -20.37 -1.63 -6.74
N ASP A 279 -21.53 -1.89 -6.15
CA ASP A 279 -22.70 -2.38 -6.86
C ASP A 279 -23.40 -1.27 -7.65
N ARG A 280 -24.54 -1.61 -8.28
CA ARG A 280 -25.31 -0.66 -9.09
C ARG A 280 -25.97 0.45 -8.28
N GLU A 281 -26.21 0.20 -7.01
CA GLU A 281 -26.75 1.16 -6.05
C GLU A 281 -25.65 2.11 -5.53
N GLY A 282 -24.39 1.85 -5.90
CA GLY A 282 -23.22 2.60 -5.46
C GLY A 282 -22.77 2.25 -4.04
N LYS A 283 -23.13 1.06 -3.54
CA LYS A 283 -22.69 0.54 -2.26
C LYS A 283 -21.38 -0.19 -2.42
N LEU A 284 -20.42 0.05 -1.51
CA LEU A 284 -19.18 -0.72 -1.42
C LEU A 284 -19.48 -2.18 -1.01
N VAL A 285 -19.19 -3.14 -1.87
CA VAL A 285 -19.52 -4.57 -1.65
C VAL A 285 -18.29 -5.46 -1.52
N ALA A 286 -17.12 -4.99 -1.99
CA ALA A 286 -15.87 -5.71 -1.83
C ALA A 286 -14.67 -4.76 -1.93
N GLN A 287 -13.58 -5.13 -1.27
CA GLN A 287 -12.29 -4.46 -1.41
C GLN A 287 -11.13 -5.46 -1.28
N SER A 288 -9.98 -5.10 -1.83
CA SER A 288 -8.74 -5.89 -1.68
C SER A 288 -7.87 -5.34 -0.56
N ILE A 289 -6.98 -6.15 0.00
CA ILE A 289 -5.83 -5.67 0.78
C ILE A 289 -4.74 -5.27 -0.20
N ASP A 290 -4.36 -6.19 -1.09
CA ASP A 290 -3.31 -6.05 -2.10
C ASP A 290 -3.77 -6.59 -3.45
N MET A 291 -2.79 -7.03 -4.28
CA MET A 291 -3.00 -7.64 -5.59
C MET A 291 -4.03 -8.78 -5.55
N ARG A 292 -4.90 -8.83 -6.54
CA ARG A 292 -5.86 -9.92 -6.74
C ARG A 292 -5.59 -10.68 -8.04
N THR A 293 -5.87 -11.97 -8.00
CA THR A 293 -5.96 -12.81 -9.20
C THR A 293 -7.29 -12.59 -9.92
N GLN A 294 -7.36 -12.99 -11.18
CA GLN A 294 -8.61 -12.93 -11.95
C GLN A 294 -9.77 -13.64 -11.23
N LYS A 295 -9.52 -14.79 -10.60
CA LYS A 295 -10.52 -15.53 -9.82
C LYS A 295 -11.07 -14.72 -8.67
N GLN A 296 -10.19 -14.09 -7.86
CA GLN A 296 -10.60 -13.25 -6.74
C GLN A 296 -11.38 -12.01 -7.21
N PHE A 297 -10.97 -11.38 -8.32
CA PHE A 297 -11.75 -10.29 -8.92
C PHE A 297 -13.14 -10.74 -9.36
N LEU A 298 -13.28 -11.93 -9.95
CA LEU A 298 -14.60 -12.49 -10.31
C LEU A 298 -15.49 -12.69 -9.08
N GLU A 299 -14.92 -13.15 -7.96
CA GLU A 299 -15.64 -13.28 -6.70
C GLU A 299 -16.07 -11.91 -6.14
N MET A 300 -15.23 -10.88 -6.25
CA MET A 300 -15.58 -9.50 -5.88
C MET A 300 -16.69 -8.94 -6.76
N LEU A 301 -16.60 -9.13 -8.09
CA LEU A 301 -17.61 -8.68 -9.05
C LEU A 301 -18.94 -9.40 -8.91
N ALA A 302 -18.94 -10.67 -8.50
CA ALA A 302 -20.17 -11.41 -8.21
C ALA A 302 -20.98 -10.77 -7.07
N LYS A 303 -20.30 -10.19 -6.04
CA LYS A 303 -20.97 -9.43 -4.98
C LYS A 303 -21.64 -8.15 -5.48
N ALA A 304 -21.19 -7.61 -6.62
CA ALA A 304 -21.81 -6.47 -7.32
C ALA A 304 -22.88 -6.88 -8.36
N GLY A 305 -23.26 -8.15 -8.40
CA GLY A 305 -24.22 -8.67 -9.38
C GLY A 305 -23.67 -8.79 -10.80
N LEU A 306 -22.36 -8.93 -10.96
CA LEU A 306 -21.65 -9.10 -12.22
C LEU A 306 -20.99 -10.49 -12.22
N ALA A 307 -21.75 -11.52 -12.53
CA ALA A 307 -21.29 -12.91 -12.64
C ALA A 307 -21.47 -13.46 -14.07
#